data_ca1bd1f51ce90ed9a3791a523553495b
#
_entry.id   ca1bd1f51ce90ed9a3791a523553495b
#
_cell.length_a   1.000
_cell.length_b   1.000
_cell.length_c   1.000
_cell.angle_alpha   90.00
_cell.angle_beta   90.00
_cell.angle_gamma   90.00
#
_symmetry.space_group_name_H-M   'P 1'
#
loop_
_entity.id
_entity.type
_entity.pdbx_description
1 polymer ?
#
loop_
_entity_poly.entity_id
_entity_poly.type
_entity_poly.pdbx_seq_one_letter_code
_entity_poly.pdbx_strand_id
1 'polypeptide(L)'
;MIDLCEHAKIGYFHPKMKGRLSLKYVLPAIWESNEVLHRLPEFAKYYRRDDVGRLLNPYKTLPALPFGNPDEEDTDEVVTEGTGAMKAYQEMLYGVSRNNPDLKEKWRRLLLQYCELDTAAMVIVWRHWTCSTI
;
A
#
# COMPACT_ATOMS: atom_id res chain seq x y z
N MET A 1 -12.81 -18.61 5.38
CA MET A 1 -11.93 -17.50 4.88
C MET A 1 -11.42 -16.74 6.08
N ILE A 2 -10.12 -16.47 6.15
CA ILE A 2 -9.54 -15.74 7.29
C ILE A 2 -9.59 -14.26 6.95
N ASP A 3 -10.18 -13.46 7.84
CA ASP A 3 -10.18 -12.01 7.75
C ASP A 3 -8.98 -11.43 8.52
N LEU A 4 -7.99 -10.92 7.80
CA LEU A 4 -6.78 -10.35 8.38
C LEU A 4 -7.07 -9.10 9.23
N CYS A 5 -8.12 -8.33 8.89
CA CYS A 5 -8.50 -7.15 9.65
C CYS A 5 -9.04 -7.56 11.04
N GLU A 6 -9.85 -8.60 11.11
CA GLU A 6 -10.33 -9.14 12.39
C GLU A 6 -9.19 -9.69 13.24
N HIS A 7 -8.22 -10.38 12.63
CA HIS A 7 -7.01 -10.82 13.33
C HIS A 7 -6.20 -9.65 13.89
N ALA A 8 -6.04 -8.58 13.10
CA ALA A 8 -5.35 -7.38 13.57
C ALA A 8 -6.05 -6.73 14.76
N LYS A 9 -7.38 -6.66 14.74
CA LYS A 9 -8.17 -6.09 15.84
C LYS A 9 -7.96 -6.84 17.16
N ILE A 10 -7.84 -8.15 17.09
CA ILE A 10 -7.81 -9.01 18.30
C ILE A 10 -6.39 -9.11 18.85
N GLY A 11 -5.36 -9.19 18.01
CA GLY A 11 -4.05 -9.62 18.47
C GLY A 11 -2.85 -8.82 17.99
N TYR A 12 -3.01 -7.83 17.12
CA TYR A 12 -1.87 -7.08 16.61
C TYR A 12 -1.94 -5.59 16.95
N PHE A 13 -0.94 -5.14 17.71
CA PHE A 13 -0.77 -3.72 18.04
C PHE A 13 0.67 -3.29 17.78
N HIS A 14 0.82 -2.19 17.07
CA HIS A 14 2.11 -1.53 16.87
C HIS A 14 1.94 -0.01 16.97
N PRO A 15 2.82 0.72 17.67
CA PRO A 15 2.69 2.17 17.90
C PRO A 15 2.53 2.98 16.61
N LYS A 16 3.17 2.56 15.53
CA LYS A 16 3.09 3.23 14.23
C LYS A 16 1.73 3.12 13.54
N MET A 17 0.91 2.19 13.95
CA MET A 17 -0.47 2.07 13.44
C MET A 17 -1.38 3.17 13.97
N LYS A 18 -0.99 3.87 15.04
CA LYS A 18 -1.78 4.94 15.66
C LYS A 18 -3.25 4.54 15.94
N GLY A 19 -3.48 3.26 16.30
CA GLY A 19 -4.80 2.71 16.49
C GLY A 19 -5.61 2.43 15.22
N ARG A 20 -5.04 2.59 14.05
CA ARG A 20 -5.69 2.31 12.76
C ARG A 20 -5.32 0.91 12.26
N LEU A 21 -6.31 0.18 11.72
CA LEU A 21 -6.18 -1.22 11.30
C LEU A 21 -6.20 -1.40 9.78
N SER A 22 -6.26 -0.32 9.05
CA SER A 22 -6.15 -0.36 7.60
C SER A 22 -4.79 -0.90 7.17
N LEU A 23 -4.76 -1.63 6.06
CA LEU A 23 -3.57 -2.21 5.48
C LEU A 23 -2.44 -1.18 5.27
N LYS A 24 -2.79 0.06 4.97
CA LYS A 24 -1.84 1.18 4.80
C LYS A 24 -1.09 1.57 6.08
N TYR A 25 -1.63 1.24 7.24
CA TYR A 25 -0.99 1.47 8.55
C TYR A 25 -0.31 0.20 9.07
N VAL A 26 -0.92 -0.95 8.84
CA VAL A 26 -0.39 -2.25 9.28
C VAL A 26 0.86 -2.63 8.49
N LEU A 27 0.84 -2.48 7.16
CA LEU A 27 1.97 -2.85 6.32
C LEU A 27 3.27 -2.09 6.66
N PRO A 28 3.30 -0.75 6.78
CA PRO A 28 4.52 -0.04 7.13
C PRO A 28 5.07 -0.42 8.50
N ALA A 29 4.19 -0.67 9.47
CA ALA A 29 4.59 -1.11 10.80
C ALA A 29 5.28 -2.48 10.78
N ILE A 30 4.70 -3.44 10.07
CA ILE A 30 5.29 -4.77 9.85
C ILE A 30 6.58 -4.68 9.06
N TRP A 31 6.58 -3.91 7.98
CA TRP A 31 7.73 -3.75 7.08
C TRP A 31 8.96 -3.24 7.83
N GLU A 32 8.79 -2.28 8.71
CA GLU A 32 9.90 -1.77 9.52
C GLU A 32 10.36 -2.73 10.61
N SER A 33 9.45 -3.50 11.20
CA SER A 33 9.77 -4.39 12.33
C SER A 33 10.31 -5.76 11.92
N ASN A 34 10.18 -6.17 10.65
CA ASN A 34 10.57 -7.51 10.19
C ASN A 34 11.51 -7.47 8.98
N GLU A 35 12.80 -7.46 9.26
CA GLU A 35 13.85 -7.44 8.23
C GLU A 35 13.91 -8.71 7.37
N VAL A 36 13.39 -9.82 7.84
CA VAL A 36 13.38 -11.08 7.07
C VAL A 36 12.57 -10.92 5.79
N LEU A 37 11.47 -10.15 5.86
CA LEU A 37 10.62 -9.88 4.70
C LEU A 37 11.35 -9.12 3.58
N HIS A 38 12.32 -8.27 3.93
CA HIS A 38 13.10 -7.50 2.95
C HIS A 38 14.00 -8.38 2.07
N ARG A 39 14.39 -9.56 2.58
CA ARG A 39 15.29 -10.50 1.90
C ARG A 39 14.56 -11.48 0.99
N LEU A 40 13.24 -11.50 1.07
CA LEU A 40 12.43 -12.37 0.22
C LEU A 40 12.40 -11.82 -1.22
N PRO A 41 12.75 -12.65 -2.23
CA PRO A 41 12.82 -12.21 -3.62
C PRO A 41 11.55 -11.55 -4.13
N GLU A 42 10.40 -12.07 -3.71
CA GLU A 42 9.07 -11.58 -4.09
C GLU A 42 8.77 -10.17 -3.60
N PHE A 43 9.44 -9.71 -2.52
CA PHE A 43 9.23 -8.39 -1.92
C PHE A 43 10.41 -7.44 -2.09
N ALA A 44 11.53 -7.91 -2.62
CA ALA A 44 12.76 -7.12 -2.77
C ALA A 44 12.55 -5.80 -3.53
N LYS A 45 11.61 -5.79 -4.49
CA LYS A 45 11.29 -4.58 -5.27
C LYS A 45 10.71 -3.43 -4.43
N TYR A 46 10.13 -3.73 -3.27
CA TYR A 46 9.58 -2.73 -2.35
C TYR A 46 10.59 -2.28 -1.30
N TYR A 47 11.77 -2.91 -1.24
CA TYR A 47 12.81 -2.54 -0.30
C TYR A 47 13.61 -1.36 -0.85
N ARG A 48 13.31 -0.17 -0.37
CA ARG A 48 14.03 1.07 -0.72
C ARG A 48 14.30 1.90 0.52
N ARG A 49 15.38 2.67 0.46
CA ARG A 49 15.73 3.65 1.49
C ARG A 49 15.73 5.05 0.88
N ASP A 50 15.43 6.04 1.72
CA ASP A 50 15.53 7.45 1.33
C ASP A 50 17.00 7.91 1.32
N ASP A 51 17.21 9.17 0.92
CA ASP A 51 18.56 9.78 0.83
C ASP A 51 19.26 9.88 2.20
N VAL A 52 18.52 9.75 3.29
CA VAL A 52 19.01 9.76 4.68
C VAL A 52 19.22 8.33 5.21
N GLY A 53 18.93 7.31 4.40
CA GLY A 53 19.09 5.89 4.74
C GLY A 53 17.93 5.28 5.51
N ARG A 54 16.82 5.99 5.70
CA ARG A 54 15.61 5.46 6.36
C ARG A 54 14.84 4.55 5.40
N LEU A 55 14.30 3.47 5.94
CA LEU A 55 13.46 2.55 5.19
C LEU A 55 12.17 3.26 4.75
N LEU A 56 11.91 3.22 3.45
CA LEU A 56 10.67 3.77 2.89
C LEU A 56 9.49 2.82 3.13
N ASN A 57 8.33 3.42 3.36
CA ASN A 57 7.07 2.72 3.30
C ASN A 57 6.87 2.14 1.88
N PRO A 58 6.52 0.85 1.71
CA PRO A 58 6.30 0.25 0.40
C PRO A 58 5.37 1.05 -0.52
N TYR A 59 4.33 1.67 0.00
CA TYR A 59 3.43 2.52 -0.79
C TYR A 59 4.14 3.75 -1.39
N LYS A 60 5.18 4.27 -0.73
CA LYS A 60 6.00 5.39 -1.24
C LYS A 60 7.02 4.97 -2.30
N THR A 61 7.17 3.69 -2.55
CA THR A 61 8.02 3.19 -3.64
C THR A 61 7.33 3.21 -5.00
N LEU A 62 6.01 3.38 -5.01
CA LEU A 62 5.21 3.50 -6.22
C LEU A 62 5.22 4.93 -6.76
N PRO A 63 5.06 5.11 -8.08
CA PRO A 63 4.85 6.44 -8.65
C PRO A 63 3.60 7.09 -8.05
N ALA A 64 3.69 8.41 -7.79
CA ALA A 64 2.56 9.18 -7.28
C ALA A 64 1.39 9.17 -8.26
N LEU A 65 0.18 8.99 -7.73
CA LEU A 65 -1.04 9.18 -8.50
C LEU A 65 -1.31 10.69 -8.66
N PRO A 66 -1.74 11.17 -9.83
CA PRO A 66 -1.95 12.60 -10.07
C PRO A 66 -3.04 13.27 -9.22
N PHE A 67 -3.82 12.51 -8.49
CA PHE A 67 -4.88 13.04 -7.60
C PHE A 67 -4.53 12.97 -6.12
N GLY A 68 -3.25 12.94 -5.79
CA GLY A 68 -2.73 12.85 -4.43
C GLY A 68 -2.26 11.45 -4.09
N ASN A 69 -1.21 11.38 -3.28
CA ASN A 69 -0.81 10.14 -2.66
C ASN A 69 -1.86 9.78 -1.60
N PRO A 70 -2.29 8.52 -1.55
CA PRO A 70 -3.15 8.06 -0.47
C PRO A 70 -2.49 8.17 0.92
N ASP A 71 -1.20 8.50 0.96
CA ASP A 71 -0.38 8.68 2.17
C ASP A 71 -0.15 10.14 2.56
N GLU A 72 -0.63 11.11 1.79
CA GLU A 72 -0.62 12.50 2.25
C GLU A 72 -1.68 12.65 3.32
N GLU A 73 -1.14 12.77 4.52
CA GLU A 73 -1.85 12.92 5.76
C GLU A 73 -2.84 14.06 5.74
N ASP A 74 -3.88 13.81 6.46
CA ASP A 74 -4.61 14.75 7.28
C ASP A 74 -5.41 15.84 6.60
N THR A 75 -6.57 15.44 6.29
CA THR A 75 -7.69 16.14 6.91
C THR A 75 -8.59 15.09 7.55
N ASP A 76 -9.11 15.35 8.75
CA ASP A 76 -10.02 14.53 9.55
C ASP A 76 -11.35 14.15 8.86
N GLU A 77 -11.41 14.29 7.56
CA GLU A 77 -12.47 13.76 6.74
C GLU A 77 -12.07 12.37 6.28
N VAL A 78 -12.91 11.43 6.63
CA VAL A 78 -12.95 10.04 6.17
C VAL A 78 -12.97 10.02 4.64
N VAL A 79 -11.83 10.29 4.03
CA VAL A 79 -11.63 10.00 2.61
C VAL A 79 -11.41 8.50 2.54
N THR A 80 -12.47 7.81 2.22
CA THR A 80 -12.52 6.37 2.04
C THR A 80 -11.34 5.94 1.17
N GLU A 81 -10.53 5.08 1.74
CA GLU A 81 -9.42 4.39 1.09
C GLU A 81 -9.93 3.78 -0.23
N GLY A 82 -9.22 4.05 -1.30
CA GLY A 82 -9.66 3.65 -2.64
C GLY A 82 -10.13 4.81 -3.53
N THR A 83 -10.40 6.00 -2.96
CA THR A 83 -10.84 7.14 -3.79
C THR A 83 -9.83 7.54 -4.85
N GLY A 84 -8.53 7.43 -4.57
CA GLY A 84 -7.48 7.73 -5.55
C GLY A 84 -7.51 6.76 -6.74
N ALA A 85 -7.57 5.46 -6.48
CA ALA A 85 -7.66 4.44 -7.52
C ALA A 85 -9.00 4.54 -8.28
N MET A 86 -10.10 4.79 -7.57
CA MET A 86 -11.41 4.97 -8.19
C MET A 86 -11.45 6.23 -9.06
N LYS A 87 -10.90 7.35 -8.60
CA LYS A 87 -10.78 8.58 -9.41
C LYS A 87 -9.92 8.36 -10.64
N ALA A 88 -8.79 7.65 -10.51
CA ALA A 88 -7.94 7.29 -11.63
C ALA A 88 -8.67 6.43 -12.66
N TYR A 89 -9.45 5.46 -12.20
CA TYR A 89 -10.26 4.61 -13.07
C TYR A 89 -11.37 5.40 -13.79
N GLN A 90 -12.05 6.29 -13.07
CA GLN A 90 -13.08 7.15 -13.64
C GLN A 90 -12.47 8.11 -14.68
N GLU A 91 -11.32 8.71 -14.39
CA GLU A 91 -10.61 9.59 -15.32
C GLU A 91 -10.18 8.83 -16.59
N MET A 92 -9.73 7.59 -16.44
CA MET A 92 -9.36 6.73 -17.56
C MET A 92 -10.55 6.41 -18.49
N LEU A 93 -11.77 6.24 -17.92
CA LEU A 93 -12.95 5.87 -18.67
C LEU A 93 -13.74 7.06 -19.22
N TYR A 94 -13.83 8.13 -18.43
CA TYR A 94 -14.78 9.23 -18.70
C TYR A 94 -14.12 10.61 -18.72
N GLY A 95 -12.88 10.74 -18.28
CA GLY A 95 -12.17 12.00 -18.18
C GLY A 95 -11.51 12.46 -19.48
N VAL A 96 -10.66 13.46 -19.36
CA VAL A 96 -9.90 14.07 -20.47
C VAL A 96 -9.00 13.05 -21.17
N SER A 97 -8.53 12.03 -20.44
CA SER A 97 -7.70 10.95 -20.98
C SER A 97 -8.46 9.94 -21.85
N ARG A 98 -9.79 10.01 -21.89
CA ARG A 98 -10.62 9.04 -22.64
C ARG A 98 -10.19 8.84 -24.09
N ASN A 99 -9.81 9.91 -24.76
CA ASN A 99 -9.42 9.91 -26.17
C ASN A 99 -7.89 9.86 -26.40
N ASN A 100 -7.10 9.69 -25.33
CA ASN A 100 -5.63 9.60 -25.42
C ASN A 100 -5.16 8.20 -25.02
N PRO A 101 -4.81 7.32 -26.00
CA PRO A 101 -4.41 5.93 -25.72
C PRO A 101 -3.17 5.83 -24.83
N ASP A 102 -2.17 6.72 -25.01
CA ASP A 102 -0.91 6.68 -24.26
C ASP A 102 -1.13 7.05 -22.80
N LEU A 103 -1.96 8.07 -22.54
CA LEU A 103 -2.31 8.50 -21.20
C LEU A 103 -3.14 7.43 -20.49
N LYS A 104 -4.06 6.80 -21.22
CA LYS A 104 -4.88 5.70 -20.71
C LYS A 104 -4.04 4.49 -20.32
N GLU A 105 -3.04 4.12 -21.13
CA GLU A 105 -2.13 3.02 -20.82
C GLU A 105 -1.23 3.35 -19.60
N LYS A 106 -0.79 4.62 -19.47
CA LYS A 106 -0.06 5.07 -18.28
C LYS A 106 -0.89 4.90 -17.01
N TRP A 107 -2.15 5.32 -17.03
CA TRP A 107 -3.09 5.14 -15.93
C TRP A 107 -3.30 3.66 -15.58
N ARG A 108 -3.50 2.85 -16.59
CA ARG A 108 -3.67 1.41 -16.41
C ARG A 108 -2.48 0.77 -15.71
N ARG A 109 -1.26 1.12 -16.11
CA ARG A 109 -0.03 0.60 -15.47
C ARG A 109 0.08 1.04 -14.02
N LEU A 110 -0.21 2.29 -13.72
CA LEU A 110 -0.18 2.79 -12.34
C LEU A 110 -1.19 2.05 -11.45
N LEU A 111 -2.41 1.86 -11.92
CA LEU A 111 -3.44 1.11 -11.20
C LEU A 111 -3.04 -0.34 -10.96
N LEU A 112 -2.45 -1.00 -11.95
CA LEU A 112 -1.97 -2.38 -11.80
C LEU A 112 -0.87 -2.49 -10.75
N GLN A 113 0.09 -1.56 -10.72
CA GLN A 113 1.14 -1.54 -9.71
C GLN A 113 0.57 -1.33 -8.30
N TYR A 114 -0.45 -0.49 -8.19
CA TYR A 114 -1.13 -0.25 -6.91
C TYR A 114 -1.85 -1.51 -6.40
N CYS A 115 -2.64 -2.14 -7.26
CA CYS A 115 -3.33 -3.39 -6.93
C CYS A 115 -2.36 -4.54 -6.62
N GLU A 116 -1.23 -4.59 -7.30
CA GLU A 116 -0.17 -5.57 -7.03
C GLU A 116 0.40 -5.38 -5.63
N LEU A 117 0.68 -4.14 -5.22
CA LEU A 117 1.17 -3.86 -3.89
C LEU A 117 0.13 -4.17 -2.81
N ASP A 118 -1.14 -3.81 -3.03
CA ASP A 118 -2.21 -4.13 -2.07
C ASP A 118 -2.34 -5.65 -1.86
N THR A 119 -2.22 -6.43 -2.93
CA THR A 119 -2.22 -7.89 -2.85
C THR A 119 -0.96 -8.41 -2.13
N ALA A 120 0.22 -7.89 -2.48
CA ALA A 120 1.47 -8.26 -1.84
C ALA A 120 1.47 -7.90 -0.35
N ALA A 121 0.86 -6.77 0.02
CA ALA A 121 0.73 -6.31 1.40
C ALA A 121 -0.03 -7.33 2.26
N MET A 122 -1.11 -7.90 1.75
CA MET A 122 -1.84 -8.97 2.46
C MET A 122 -0.96 -10.21 2.69
N VAL A 123 -0.15 -10.60 1.71
CA VAL A 123 0.78 -11.72 1.83
C VAL A 123 1.89 -11.42 2.84
N ILE A 124 2.43 -10.19 2.83
CA ILE A 124 3.44 -9.74 3.80
C ILE A 124 2.90 -9.81 5.23
N VAL A 125 1.70 -9.30 5.46
CA VAL A 125 1.03 -9.32 6.76
C VAL A 125 0.81 -10.76 7.22
N TRP A 126 0.29 -11.61 6.35
CA TRP A 126 0.09 -13.02 6.63
C TRP A 126 1.41 -13.73 6.99
N ARG A 127 2.45 -13.55 6.21
CA ARG A 127 3.77 -14.14 6.49
C ARG A 127 4.36 -13.65 7.80
N HIS A 128 4.23 -12.38 8.13
CA HIS A 128 4.69 -11.85 9.40
C HIS A 128 4.05 -12.59 10.57
N TRP A 129 2.73 -12.78 10.53
CA TRP A 129 2.02 -13.43 11.62
C TRP A 129 2.25 -14.93 11.68
N THR A 130 2.42 -15.59 10.55
CA THR A 130 2.67 -17.05 10.52
C THR A 130 4.13 -17.41 10.80
N CYS A 131 5.10 -16.59 10.40
CA CYS A 131 6.51 -16.83 10.66
C CYS A 131 6.95 -16.40 12.07
N SER A 132 6.18 -15.57 12.76
CA SER A 132 6.45 -15.19 14.16
C SER A 132 6.07 -16.28 15.18
N THR A 133 5.57 -17.40 14.72
CA THR A 133 5.11 -18.54 15.55
C THR A 133 6.15 -19.69 15.61
N ILE A 134 7.39 -19.44 15.14
CA ILE A 134 8.48 -20.43 15.25
C ILE A 134 9.56 -19.88 16.17
#